data_a7ed7009978c3b5b1f89e082d5d470cc
#
_entry.id   a7ed7009978c3b5b1f89e082d5d470cc
#
_cell.length_a   1.000
_cell.length_b   1.000
_cell.length_c   1.000
_cell.angle_alpha   90.00
_cell.angle_beta   90.00
_cell.angle_gamma   90.00
#
_symmetry.space_group_name_H-M   'P 1'
#
loop_
_entity.id
_entity.type
_entity.pdbx_description
1 polymer ?
#
loop_
_entity_poly.entity_id
_entity_poly.type
_entity_poly.pdbx_seq_one_letter_code
_entity_poly.pdbx_strand_id
1 'polypeptide(L)'
;DEDDAVVDMISVKEGYDILTVSALGYGKRSDVNEYRLQTRGGKGVKAGVFNEQTGVLVCMKLVKEDEDVMLIADNGVVIRTRANEISRIGRDTKGVKIMKLNGGSIATVAVVPHSEEEPEEGENGESVETVEAGETANTVENVETAENVSEASGEETQE
;
A
#
# COMPACT_ATOMS: atom_id res chain seq x y z
N ASP A 1 17.56 -18.85 16.51
CA ASP A 1 17.81 -18.01 17.69
C ASP A 1 16.57 -18.12 18.61
N GLU A 2 16.71 -17.85 19.91
CA GLU A 2 15.63 -18.08 20.90
C GLU A 2 14.39 -17.21 20.63
N ASP A 3 14.56 -16.09 19.91
CA ASP A 3 13.47 -15.15 19.57
C ASP A 3 12.93 -15.33 18.14
N ASP A 4 13.40 -16.34 17.39
CA ASP A 4 12.94 -16.60 16.03
C ASP A 4 11.60 -17.36 16.03
N ALA A 5 10.70 -16.95 15.13
CA ALA A 5 9.42 -17.63 14.92
C ALA A 5 9.22 -17.97 13.45
N VAL A 6 8.56 -19.10 13.19
CA VAL A 6 8.09 -19.45 11.85
C VAL A 6 6.87 -18.60 11.54
N VAL A 7 6.97 -17.74 10.53
CA VAL A 7 5.90 -16.83 10.12
C VAL A 7 4.93 -17.52 9.17
N ASP A 8 5.45 -18.20 8.16
CA ASP A 8 4.61 -18.83 7.14
C ASP A 8 5.35 -20.02 6.48
N MET A 9 4.60 -20.87 5.79
CA MET A 9 5.11 -22.00 5.02
C MET A 9 4.34 -22.12 3.70
N ILE A 10 5.06 -22.15 2.60
CA ILE A 10 4.47 -22.26 1.27
C ILE A 10 5.10 -23.42 0.48
N SER A 11 4.28 -24.10 -0.33
CA SER A 11 4.73 -25.12 -1.26
C SER A 11 5.03 -24.49 -2.60
N VAL A 12 6.30 -24.40 -2.96
CA VAL A 12 6.77 -23.75 -4.20
C VAL A 12 6.27 -24.46 -5.45
N LYS A 13 5.84 -23.69 -6.46
CA LYS A 13 5.41 -24.15 -7.78
C LYS A 13 6.07 -23.31 -8.86
N GLU A 14 6.43 -23.93 -9.98
CA GLU A 14 6.92 -23.22 -11.17
C GLU A 14 5.83 -22.29 -11.74
N GLY A 15 6.25 -21.16 -12.28
CA GLY A 15 5.37 -20.16 -12.87
C GLY A 15 4.66 -19.26 -11.86
N TYR A 16 5.02 -19.33 -10.58
CA TYR A 16 4.56 -18.43 -9.53
C TYR A 16 5.70 -17.55 -9.05
N ASP A 17 5.33 -16.38 -8.57
CA ASP A 17 6.20 -15.52 -7.79
C ASP A 17 5.95 -15.70 -6.28
N ILE A 18 6.94 -15.36 -5.48
CA ILE A 18 6.78 -15.26 -4.03
C ILE A 18 6.42 -13.83 -3.68
N LEU A 19 5.19 -13.64 -3.22
CA LEU A 19 4.74 -12.40 -2.60
C LEU A 19 5.20 -12.37 -1.15
N THR A 20 5.92 -11.33 -0.78
CA THR A 20 6.38 -11.07 0.59
C THR A 20 5.73 -9.79 1.08
N VAL A 21 5.08 -9.83 2.24
CA VAL A 21 4.39 -8.65 2.83
C VAL A 21 4.84 -8.45 4.27
N SER A 22 5.09 -7.19 4.61
CA SER A 22 5.53 -6.76 5.94
C SER A 22 4.45 -5.98 6.70
N ALA A 23 4.58 -5.90 8.01
CA ALA A 23 3.60 -5.33 8.93
C ALA A 23 3.20 -3.88 8.59
N LEU A 24 4.13 -3.07 8.11
CA LEU A 24 3.84 -1.67 7.80
C LEU A 24 3.44 -1.43 6.34
N GLY A 25 2.91 -2.46 5.65
CA GLY A 25 2.31 -2.35 4.32
C GLY A 25 3.31 -2.25 3.18
N TYR A 26 4.54 -2.73 3.35
CA TYR A 26 5.47 -2.94 2.26
C TYR A 26 5.33 -4.36 1.73
N GLY A 27 5.46 -4.51 0.42
CA GLY A 27 5.41 -5.81 -0.22
C GLY A 27 6.13 -5.82 -1.56
N LYS A 28 6.36 -7.01 -2.06
CA LYS A 28 6.98 -7.26 -3.35
C LYS A 28 6.69 -8.66 -3.83
N ARG A 29 6.79 -8.85 -5.14
CA ARG A 29 6.92 -10.18 -5.76
C ARG A 29 8.38 -10.45 -6.09
N SER A 30 8.83 -11.66 -5.89
CA SER A 30 10.18 -12.10 -6.27
C SER A 30 10.11 -13.44 -6.97
N ASP A 31 10.97 -13.66 -7.94
CA ASP A 31 11.07 -14.94 -8.64
C ASP A 31 11.39 -16.07 -7.64
N VAL A 32 10.66 -17.16 -7.75
CA VAL A 32 10.92 -18.37 -6.95
C VAL A 32 12.37 -18.84 -7.09
N ASN A 33 12.97 -18.69 -8.27
CA ASN A 33 14.33 -19.13 -8.54
C ASN A 33 15.41 -18.33 -7.81
N GLU A 34 15.08 -17.17 -7.26
CA GLU A 34 16.00 -16.41 -6.39
C GLU A 34 16.19 -17.10 -5.02
N TYR A 35 15.34 -18.05 -4.67
CA TYR A 35 15.40 -18.82 -3.42
C TYR A 35 16.06 -20.18 -3.69
N ARG A 36 17.38 -20.22 -3.56
CA ARG A 36 18.14 -21.46 -3.80
C ARG A 36 17.71 -22.58 -2.86
N LEU A 37 17.73 -23.81 -3.35
CA LEU A 37 17.57 -24.99 -2.51
C LEU A 37 18.63 -25.03 -1.38
N GLN A 38 18.17 -25.30 -0.19
CA GLN A 38 18.98 -25.42 1.01
C GLN A 38 18.95 -26.84 1.53
N THR A 39 20.06 -27.31 2.09
CA THR A 39 20.10 -28.55 2.86
C THR A 39 19.66 -28.32 4.30
N ARG A 40 19.35 -29.39 5.04
CA ARG A 40 18.99 -29.32 6.47
C ARG A 40 20.16 -28.70 7.27
N GLY A 41 19.81 -27.87 8.25
CA GLY A 41 20.80 -27.19 9.09
C GLY A 41 21.44 -25.94 8.45
N GLY A 42 20.98 -25.52 7.29
CA GLY A 42 21.39 -24.25 6.66
C GLY A 42 20.80 -23.05 7.39
N LYS A 43 21.47 -21.88 7.27
CA LYS A 43 20.98 -20.61 7.85
C LYS A 43 19.85 -19.95 7.06
N GLY A 44 19.43 -20.56 5.92
CA GLY A 44 18.45 -19.97 5.03
C GLY A 44 19.01 -18.88 4.12
N VAL A 45 18.11 -18.15 3.47
CA VAL A 45 18.41 -16.98 2.64
C VAL A 45 17.48 -15.84 3.03
N LYS A 46 17.96 -14.62 2.94
CA LYS A 46 17.13 -13.44 3.23
C LYS A 46 15.98 -13.36 2.21
N ALA A 47 14.77 -13.17 2.70
CA ALA A 47 13.59 -12.93 1.88
C ALA A 47 13.29 -11.44 1.67
N GLY A 48 13.91 -10.57 2.46
CA GLY A 48 13.70 -9.12 2.37
C GLY A 48 14.55 -8.35 3.36
N VAL A 49 14.41 -7.04 3.33
CA VAL A 49 14.95 -6.11 4.32
C VAL A 49 13.79 -5.67 5.21
N PHE A 50 13.82 -6.11 6.47
CA PHE A 50 12.82 -5.77 7.49
C PHE A 50 13.49 -4.89 8.55
N ASN A 51 12.94 -3.72 8.79
CA ASN A 51 13.45 -2.72 9.71
C ASN A 51 12.29 -1.88 10.28
N GLU A 52 12.57 -0.86 11.06
CA GLU A 52 11.55 0.03 11.65
C GLU A 52 10.64 0.68 10.60
N GLN A 53 11.13 0.93 9.39
CA GLN A 53 10.35 1.54 8.30
C GLN A 53 9.36 0.56 7.65
N THR A 54 9.75 -0.69 7.53
CA THR A 54 8.93 -1.73 6.86
C THR A 54 8.12 -2.56 7.84
N GLY A 55 8.56 -2.64 9.07
CA GLY A 55 8.08 -3.59 10.05
C GLY A 55 8.60 -5.01 9.80
N VAL A 56 8.13 -5.96 10.60
CA VAL A 56 8.48 -7.37 10.49
C VAL A 56 7.75 -8.04 9.32
N LEU A 57 8.23 -9.20 8.90
CA LEU A 57 7.54 -10.05 7.93
C LEU A 57 6.22 -10.55 8.54
N VAL A 58 5.13 -10.42 7.79
CA VAL A 58 3.79 -10.91 8.19
C VAL A 58 3.45 -12.19 7.45
N CYS A 59 3.69 -12.25 6.16
CA CYS A 59 3.39 -13.45 5.38
C CYS A 59 4.21 -13.56 4.09
N MET A 60 4.24 -14.78 3.57
CA MET A 60 4.72 -15.10 2.23
C MET A 60 3.65 -15.93 1.52
N LYS A 61 3.29 -15.59 0.29
CA LYS A 61 2.31 -16.32 -0.52
C LYS A 61 2.87 -16.60 -1.91
N LEU A 62 2.45 -17.68 -2.54
CA LEU A 62 2.61 -17.85 -3.97
C LEU A 62 1.53 -17.06 -4.68
N VAL A 63 1.91 -16.40 -5.76
CA VAL A 63 1.00 -15.56 -6.53
C VAL A 63 1.36 -15.60 -8.01
N LYS A 64 0.34 -15.64 -8.87
CA LYS A 64 0.44 -15.40 -10.31
C LYS A 64 0.08 -13.97 -10.64
N GLU A 65 0.47 -13.53 -11.84
CA GLU A 65 0.18 -12.16 -12.31
C GLU A 65 -1.32 -11.90 -12.53
N ASP A 66 -2.07 -12.96 -12.82
CA ASP A 66 -3.51 -12.94 -13.09
C ASP A 66 -4.37 -13.11 -11.82
N GLU A 67 -3.77 -13.19 -10.66
CA GLU A 67 -4.48 -13.31 -9.39
C GLU A 67 -4.60 -11.94 -8.70
N ASP A 68 -5.55 -11.85 -7.76
CA ASP A 68 -5.72 -10.70 -6.89
C ASP A 68 -5.18 -10.98 -5.48
N VAL A 69 -4.71 -9.93 -4.87
CA VAL A 69 -4.18 -9.93 -3.51
C VAL A 69 -5.07 -9.07 -2.62
N MET A 70 -5.60 -9.66 -1.57
CA MET A 70 -6.35 -8.96 -0.52
C MET A 70 -5.44 -8.75 0.68
N LEU A 71 -5.21 -7.49 1.05
CA LEU A 71 -4.48 -7.12 2.25
C LEU A 71 -5.47 -6.67 3.31
N ILE A 72 -5.36 -7.26 4.49
CA ILE A 72 -6.27 -7.02 5.60
C ILE A 72 -5.45 -6.46 6.76
N ALA A 73 -5.79 -5.27 7.20
CA ALA A 73 -5.17 -4.61 8.34
C ALA A 73 -5.92 -4.93 9.65
N ASP A 74 -5.23 -4.82 10.77
CA ASP A 74 -5.77 -5.07 12.12
C ASP A 74 -6.86 -4.06 12.52
N ASN A 75 -6.89 -2.89 11.89
CA ASN A 75 -7.93 -1.88 12.07
C ASN A 75 -9.19 -2.11 11.21
N GLY A 76 -9.29 -3.27 10.53
CA GLY A 76 -10.42 -3.65 9.69
C GLY A 76 -10.40 -3.12 8.26
N VAL A 77 -9.39 -2.35 7.87
CA VAL A 77 -9.26 -1.90 6.47
C VAL A 77 -8.82 -3.07 5.60
N VAL A 78 -9.54 -3.28 4.50
CA VAL A 78 -9.24 -4.29 3.49
C VAL A 78 -9.04 -3.60 2.15
N ILE A 79 -7.97 -3.95 1.45
CA ILE A 79 -7.77 -3.55 0.06
C ILE A 79 -7.59 -4.79 -0.82
N ARG A 80 -8.05 -4.68 -2.06
CA ARG A 80 -7.84 -5.66 -3.12
C ARG A 80 -7.03 -4.98 -4.23
N THR A 81 -5.97 -5.61 -4.69
CA THR A 81 -5.12 -5.13 -5.78
C THR A 81 -4.72 -6.31 -6.66
N ARG A 82 -4.44 -6.07 -7.92
CA ARG A 82 -3.93 -7.11 -8.81
C ARG A 82 -2.49 -7.45 -8.45
N ALA A 83 -2.12 -8.72 -8.55
CA ALA A 83 -0.75 -9.14 -8.28
C ALA A 83 0.25 -8.48 -9.23
N ASN A 84 -0.10 -8.26 -10.51
CA ASN A 84 0.75 -7.60 -11.50
C ASN A 84 1.05 -6.12 -11.16
N GLU A 85 0.22 -5.46 -10.35
CA GLU A 85 0.45 -4.10 -9.86
C GLU A 85 1.53 -4.05 -8.76
N ILE A 86 1.79 -5.18 -8.12
CA ILE A 86 2.85 -5.28 -7.11
C ILE A 86 4.17 -5.50 -7.82
N SER A 87 5.14 -4.63 -7.57
CA SER A 87 6.45 -4.67 -8.22
C SER A 87 7.15 -6.02 -8.04
N ARG A 88 7.63 -6.59 -9.16
CA ARG A 88 8.49 -7.77 -9.19
C ARG A 88 9.94 -7.33 -9.10
N ILE A 89 10.58 -7.57 -7.97
CA ILE A 89 11.95 -7.12 -7.66
C ILE A 89 12.70 -8.16 -6.83
N GLY A 90 14.01 -8.03 -6.78
CA GLY A 90 14.90 -8.96 -6.11
C GLY A 90 14.52 -9.24 -4.65
N ARG A 91 14.73 -10.49 -4.21
CA ARG A 91 14.36 -10.96 -2.87
C ARG A 91 15.02 -10.16 -1.73
N ASP A 92 16.27 -9.70 -1.89
CA ASP A 92 17.02 -8.98 -0.85
C ASP A 92 16.78 -7.46 -0.91
N THR A 93 15.51 -7.06 -1.01
CA THR A 93 15.06 -5.65 -1.02
C THR A 93 13.95 -5.43 0.00
N LYS A 94 13.69 -4.17 0.36
CA LYS A 94 12.60 -3.81 1.28
C LYS A 94 11.20 -3.86 0.65
N GLY A 95 11.12 -3.96 -0.69
CA GLY A 95 9.85 -3.87 -1.39
C GLY A 95 9.37 -2.44 -1.61
N VAL A 96 8.13 -2.32 -2.06
CA VAL A 96 7.40 -1.06 -2.28
C VAL A 96 6.22 -0.97 -1.32
N LYS A 97 5.72 0.23 -1.12
CA LYS A 97 4.52 0.44 -0.31
C LYS A 97 3.29 0.00 -1.10
N ILE A 98 2.66 -1.09 -0.70
CA ILE A 98 1.46 -1.65 -1.36
C ILE A 98 0.17 -1.28 -0.63
N MET A 99 0.24 -0.97 0.67
CA MET A 99 -0.89 -0.48 1.44
C MET A 99 -0.47 0.69 2.33
N LYS A 100 -1.24 1.77 2.30
CA LYS A 100 -1.06 2.92 3.17
C LYS A 100 -1.89 2.72 4.43
N LEU A 101 -1.22 2.57 5.55
CA LEU A 101 -1.86 2.38 6.86
C LEU A 101 -1.94 3.73 7.58
N ASN A 102 -3.11 4.03 8.14
CA ASN A 102 -3.32 5.18 9.01
C ASN A 102 -3.31 4.69 10.49
N GLY A 103 -2.16 4.14 10.90
CA GLY A 103 -2.02 3.39 12.15
C GLY A 103 -2.31 1.90 11.98
N GLY A 104 -1.91 1.09 12.96
CA GLY A 104 -2.05 -0.36 12.89
C GLY A 104 -1.03 -1.05 11.98
N SER A 105 -1.28 -2.31 11.69
CA SER A 105 -0.41 -3.17 10.89
C SER A 105 -1.22 -4.10 9.97
N ILE A 106 -0.56 -4.66 8.95
CA ILE A 106 -1.13 -5.76 8.18
C ILE A 106 -1.31 -6.97 9.10
N ALA A 107 -2.54 -7.47 9.19
CA ALA A 107 -2.87 -8.65 9.98
C ALA A 107 -2.71 -9.95 9.17
N THR A 108 -3.16 -9.93 7.90
CA THR A 108 -3.08 -11.10 7.03
C THR A 108 -3.21 -10.72 5.56
N VAL A 109 -2.87 -11.66 4.68
CA VAL A 109 -2.98 -11.51 3.22
C VAL A 109 -3.59 -12.77 2.62
N ALA A 110 -4.55 -12.62 1.74
CA ALA A 110 -5.13 -13.67 0.94
C ALA A 110 -4.83 -13.48 -0.55
N VAL A 111 -4.65 -14.55 -1.27
CA VAL A 111 -4.57 -14.56 -2.73
C VAL A 111 -5.85 -15.22 -3.25
N VAL A 112 -6.53 -14.56 -4.16
CA VAL A 112 -7.79 -15.01 -4.74
C VAL A 112 -7.71 -14.96 -6.26
N PRO A 113 -8.44 -15.85 -6.96
CA PRO A 113 -8.56 -15.74 -8.40
C PRO A 113 -9.11 -14.36 -8.78
N HIS A 114 -8.60 -13.80 -9.87
CA HIS A 114 -9.19 -12.59 -10.42
C HIS A 114 -10.59 -12.92 -10.96
N SER A 115 -11.61 -12.21 -10.49
CA SER A 115 -12.96 -12.22 -11.05
C SER A 115 -13.24 -10.85 -11.63
N GLU A 116 -13.67 -10.82 -12.88
CA GLU A 116 -14.20 -9.61 -13.54
C GLU A 116 -15.64 -9.32 -13.08
N GLU A 117 -16.01 -9.73 -11.88
CA GLU A 117 -17.29 -9.32 -11.32
C GLU A 117 -17.23 -7.82 -11.05
N GLU A 118 -17.90 -7.06 -11.91
CA GLU A 118 -18.27 -5.68 -11.62
C GLU A 118 -18.97 -5.67 -10.25
N PRO A 119 -18.71 -4.68 -9.38
CA PRO A 119 -19.46 -4.58 -8.14
C PRO A 119 -20.94 -4.46 -8.53
N GLU A 120 -21.75 -5.46 -8.17
CA GLU A 120 -23.21 -5.29 -8.17
C GLU A 120 -23.46 -4.07 -7.28
N GLU A 121 -23.86 -2.96 -7.92
CA GLU A 121 -24.40 -1.81 -7.23
C GLU A 121 -25.61 -2.32 -6.44
N GLY A 122 -25.42 -2.53 -5.16
CA GLY A 122 -26.51 -2.86 -4.25
C GLY A 122 -27.51 -1.74 -4.29
N GLU A 123 -28.62 -1.98 -4.99
CA GLU A 123 -29.84 -1.22 -4.82
C GLU A 123 -30.20 -1.22 -3.34
N ASN A 124 -29.86 -0.18 -2.65
CA ASN A 124 -30.57 0.29 -1.48
C ASN A 124 -30.75 1.80 -1.64
N GLY A 125 -31.67 2.11 -2.55
CA GLY A 125 -32.30 3.41 -2.62
C GLY A 125 -33.19 3.60 -1.41
N GLU A 126 -32.73 4.32 -0.42
CA GLU A 126 -33.60 5.04 0.48
C GLU A 126 -33.51 6.51 0.12
N SER A 127 -34.50 6.91 -0.65
CA SER A 127 -34.75 8.28 -1.04
C SER A 127 -35.00 9.11 0.21
N VAL A 128 -34.06 9.99 0.55
CA VAL A 128 -34.33 11.09 1.48
C VAL A 128 -34.86 12.26 0.65
N GLU A 129 -36.16 12.55 0.80
CA GLU A 129 -36.84 13.72 0.27
C GLU A 129 -36.09 15.00 0.61
N THR A 130 -35.68 15.72 -0.42
CA THR A 130 -35.29 17.12 -0.32
C THR A 130 -36.51 17.97 -0.09
N VAL A 131 -36.59 18.53 1.11
CA VAL A 131 -37.52 19.64 1.35
C VAL A 131 -36.86 20.94 0.86
N GLU A 132 -37.44 21.48 -0.21
CA GLU A 132 -37.23 22.88 -0.61
C GLU A 132 -37.76 23.82 0.46
N ALA A 133 -36.99 24.80 0.83
CA ALA A 133 -37.48 26.09 1.27
C ALA A 133 -36.40 27.17 1.11
N GLY A 134 -36.53 28.00 0.14
CA GLY A 134 -36.87 29.40 0.33
C GLY A 134 -35.68 30.34 0.06
N GLU A 135 -35.83 31.02 -1.05
CA GLU A 135 -35.10 32.25 -1.45
C GLU A 135 -34.84 33.23 -0.30
N THR A 136 -33.68 33.85 -0.30
CA THR A 136 -33.61 35.32 -0.42
C THR A 136 -32.25 35.79 -0.88
N ALA A 137 -32.30 36.57 -1.94
CA ALA A 137 -31.22 37.35 -2.51
C ALA A 137 -30.69 38.41 -1.51
N ASN A 138 -29.40 38.69 -1.58
CA ASN A 138 -28.93 40.08 -1.60
C ASN A 138 -27.52 40.20 -2.21
N THR A 139 -27.52 40.98 -3.27
CA THR A 139 -26.42 41.59 -3.99
C THR A 139 -25.82 42.72 -3.16
N VAL A 140 -24.51 42.89 -3.16
CA VAL A 140 -23.75 44.17 -3.22
C VAL A 140 -22.29 43.84 -3.53
N GLU A 141 -21.87 44.12 -4.73
CA GLU A 141 -20.99 45.16 -5.25
C GLU A 141 -19.63 45.35 -4.55
N ASN A 142 -18.63 44.97 -5.33
CA ASN A 142 -17.50 45.74 -5.85
C ASN A 142 -16.89 46.86 -4.97
N VAL A 143 -15.58 46.85 -4.74
CA VAL A 143 -14.64 47.97 -4.94
C VAL A 143 -13.20 47.48 -5.08
N GLU A 144 -12.61 47.81 -6.23
CA GLU A 144 -11.20 47.93 -6.58
C GLU A 144 -10.45 48.92 -5.71
N THR A 145 -9.16 48.73 -5.57
CA THR A 145 -8.03 49.68 -5.76
C THR A 145 -6.79 49.02 -5.20
N ALA A 146 -5.82 48.69 -5.94
CA ALA A 146 -4.77 49.38 -6.72
C ALA A 146 -3.72 50.16 -5.88
N GLU A 147 -2.49 49.87 -6.29
CA GLU A 147 -1.27 50.69 -6.16
C GLU A 147 -0.57 50.77 -4.79
N ASN A 148 0.68 50.84 -4.66
CA ASN A 148 1.85 50.90 -5.58
C ASN A 148 3.12 51.08 -4.73
N VAL A 149 4.25 50.61 -5.26
CA VAL A 149 5.60 51.28 -5.26
C VAL A 149 6.39 51.33 -3.94
N SER A 150 7.53 50.85 -3.93
CA SER A 150 8.87 51.19 -4.29
C SER A 150 9.89 50.85 -3.21
N GLU A 151 10.95 50.28 -3.64
CA GLU A 151 12.36 50.73 -3.61
C GLU A 151 12.90 51.11 -2.22
N ALA A 152 14.05 50.78 -1.81
CA ALA A 152 15.37 50.72 -2.42
C ALA A 152 16.39 50.19 -1.39
N SER A 153 17.33 49.48 -1.90
CA SER A 153 18.79 49.66 -1.85
C SER A 153 19.53 49.84 -0.51
N GLY A 154 20.66 49.23 -0.52
CA GLY A 154 21.89 49.62 0.23
C GLY A 154 22.50 48.40 0.88
N GLU A 155 23.43 47.76 0.26
CA GLU A 155 24.86 48.01 0.12
C GLU A 155 25.69 47.90 1.41
N GLU A 156 26.65 46.97 1.25
CA GLU A 156 28.04 47.03 1.76
C GLU A 156 28.28 46.96 3.29
N THR A 157 29.30 46.34 3.82
CA THR A 157 30.62 45.87 3.45
C THR A 157 31.27 45.30 4.71
N GLN A 158 32.11 44.27 4.52
CA GLN A 158 33.38 43.93 5.23
C GLN A 158 33.45 44.02 6.78
N GLU A 159 33.81 42.99 7.43
CA GLU A 159 35.18 42.55 7.83
C GLU A 159 35.17 41.07 8.29
#